data_23c3605b51c4a2ad435dfd346b4949e8
#
_entry.id   23c3605b51c4a2ad435dfd346b4949e8
#
_cell.length_a   1.000
_cell.length_b   1.000
_cell.length_c   1.000
_cell.angle_alpha   90.00
_cell.angle_beta   90.00
_cell.angle_gamma   90.00
#
_symmetry.space_group_name_H-M   'P 1'
#
loop_
_entity.id
_entity.type
_entity.pdbx_description
1 polymer ?
#
loop_
_entity_poly.entity_id
_entity_poly.type
_entity_poly.pdbx_seq_one_letter_code
_entity_poly.pdbx_strand_id
1 'polypeptide(L)'
;GTVICAGGGVGVAPMLPIIKALKAAGNRVLSVIAGRSKDLVIMEDEVRASSDELIIMTDDGSYGEKGVVTVGIEKLINQEHIDKVFAIGPPIMMKFCCLLTQKYNLSTDVSLNTIMVDGTGMCGACRLTIGGKTKFVCIDGPEFDGAQVDWDEMFKRMGTFKDVEREEMEHFEEHLATIDAEKKKETTDITMDVEPTDASIEELTDRNAEWRKELRASMKAKERTAIERVKMPELDPVYRATTRTEEVNIGLTKEMALTEAKRCLDCPKPTCMEGCPVSINIPSFIKNIERGQFLAAA
;
A
#
# COMPACT_ATOMS: atom_id res chain seq x y z
N GLY A 1 3.30 -28.71 13.86
CA GLY A 1 4.30 -28.16 14.79
C GLY A 1 3.79 -26.92 15.51
N THR A 2 4.59 -26.38 16.41
CA THR A 2 4.31 -25.12 17.13
C THR A 2 5.19 -24.03 16.56
N VAL A 3 4.59 -22.93 16.09
CA VAL A 3 5.31 -21.85 15.41
C VAL A 3 5.00 -20.50 16.05
N ILE A 4 6.00 -19.61 16.09
CA ILE A 4 5.81 -18.22 16.50
C ILE A 4 5.77 -17.34 15.25
N CYS A 5 4.76 -16.46 15.16
CA CYS A 5 4.63 -15.44 14.14
C CYS A 5 4.76 -14.05 14.78
N ALA A 6 5.87 -13.36 14.52
CA ALA A 6 6.21 -12.08 15.13
C ALA A 6 6.08 -10.93 14.12
N GLY A 7 5.09 -10.07 14.30
CA GLY A 7 4.80 -8.92 13.44
C GLY A 7 5.10 -7.58 14.12
N GLY A 8 5.83 -6.68 13.45
CA GLY A 8 6.12 -5.34 13.97
C GLY A 8 5.59 -4.22 13.08
N GLY A 9 4.79 -3.31 13.65
CA GLY A 9 4.17 -2.21 12.91
C GLY A 9 3.39 -2.71 11.70
N VAL A 10 3.62 -2.12 10.51
CA VAL A 10 2.97 -2.53 9.26
C VAL A 10 3.26 -4.00 8.88
N GLY A 11 4.34 -4.60 9.40
CA GLY A 11 4.70 -6.00 9.16
C GLY A 11 3.65 -7.02 9.65
N VAL A 12 2.70 -6.61 10.49
CA VAL A 12 1.56 -7.45 10.91
C VAL A 12 0.66 -7.78 9.71
N ALA A 13 0.49 -6.85 8.78
CA ALA A 13 -0.37 -7.04 7.62
C ALA A 13 0.09 -8.19 6.70
N PRO A 14 1.35 -8.25 6.22
CA PRO A 14 1.85 -9.40 5.45
C PRO A 14 2.03 -10.67 6.31
N MET A 15 2.13 -10.58 7.64
CA MET A 15 2.18 -11.73 8.53
C MET A 15 0.83 -12.46 8.62
N LEU A 16 -0.30 -11.76 8.55
CA LEU A 16 -1.62 -12.35 8.73
C LEU A 16 -1.94 -13.49 7.73
N PRO A 17 -1.68 -13.38 6.42
CA PRO A 17 -1.83 -14.51 5.49
C PRO A 17 -1.01 -15.72 5.86
N ILE A 18 0.22 -15.53 6.37
CA ILE A 18 1.11 -16.61 6.82
C ILE A 18 0.53 -17.29 8.06
N ILE A 19 0.05 -16.53 9.04
CA ILE A 19 -0.65 -17.04 10.23
C ILE A 19 -1.83 -17.93 9.81
N LYS A 20 -2.69 -17.43 8.92
CA LYS A 20 -3.86 -18.17 8.43
C LYS A 20 -3.47 -19.46 7.70
N ALA A 21 -2.45 -19.41 6.86
CA ALA A 21 -1.97 -20.58 6.12
C ALA A 21 -1.36 -21.64 7.08
N LEU A 22 -0.53 -21.22 8.04
CA LEU A 22 0.06 -22.11 9.03
C LEU A 22 -1.02 -22.75 9.91
N LYS A 23 -2.02 -21.98 10.32
CA LYS A 23 -3.17 -22.49 11.08
C LYS A 23 -3.99 -23.49 10.29
N ALA A 24 -4.28 -23.19 9.03
CA ALA A 24 -5.00 -24.10 8.14
C ALA A 24 -4.24 -25.41 7.89
N ALA A 25 -2.90 -25.36 7.91
CA ALA A 25 -2.03 -26.54 7.82
C ALA A 25 -1.95 -27.36 9.12
N GLY A 26 -2.73 -27.01 10.16
CA GLY A 26 -2.82 -27.75 11.41
C GLY A 26 -1.70 -27.47 12.41
N ASN A 27 -0.99 -26.36 12.27
CA ASN A 27 0.01 -25.94 13.25
C ASN A 27 -0.65 -25.24 14.44
N ARG A 28 0.01 -25.32 15.60
CA ARG A 28 -0.23 -24.42 16.71
C ARG A 28 0.50 -23.11 16.44
N VAL A 29 -0.26 -22.01 16.33
CA VAL A 29 0.27 -20.71 15.95
C VAL A 29 0.20 -19.74 17.12
N LEU A 30 1.37 -19.30 17.57
CA LEU A 30 1.54 -18.32 18.64
C LEU A 30 1.96 -16.99 17.97
N SER A 31 1.23 -15.93 18.22
CA SER A 31 1.50 -14.64 17.57
C SER A 31 2.00 -13.61 18.57
N VAL A 32 2.97 -12.80 18.15
CA VAL A 32 3.42 -11.62 18.86
C VAL A 32 3.31 -10.42 17.91
N ILE A 33 2.45 -9.46 18.23
CA ILE A 33 2.38 -8.22 17.48
C ILE A 33 2.91 -7.06 18.32
N ALA A 34 3.66 -6.17 17.66
CA ALA A 34 4.31 -5.06 18.36
C ALA A 34 4.13 -3.72 17.64
N GLY A 35 3.95 -2.66 18.43
CA GLY A 35 3.90 -1.27 18.00
C GLY A 35 4.64 -0.36 18.98
N ARG A 36 4.92 0.88 18.59
CA ARG A 36 5.50 1.87 19.52
C ARG A 36 4.49 2.26 20.60
N SER A 37 3.22 2.38 20.23
CA SER A 37 2.10 2.76 21.08
C SER A 37 0.83 2.03 20.66
N LYS A 38 -0.21 2.12 21.47
CA LYS A 38 -1.54 1.53 21.21
C LYS A 38 -2.07 1.86 19.81
N ASP A 39 -1.97 3.12 19.39
CA ASP A 39 -2.52 3.61 18.12
C ASP A 39 -1.81 3.03 16.89
N LEU A 40 -0.64 2.41 17.09
CA LEU A 40 0.17 1.76 16.05
C LEU A 40 0.05 0.23 16.06
N VAL A 41 -0.78 -0.32 16.95
CA VAL A 41 -1.14 -1.75 16.91
C VAL A 41 -2.27 -1.93 15.92
N ILE A 42 -2.04 -2.74 14.89
CA ILE A 42 -2.99 -2.97 13.79
C ILE A 42 -3.41 -4.44 13.74
N MET A 43 -4.60 -4.69 13.20
CA MET A 43 -5.13 -6.03 12.87
C MET A 43 -5.17 -7.01 14.06
N GLU A 44 -5.35 -6.51 15.27
CA GLU A 44 -5.39 -7.33 16.47
C GLU A 44 -6.47 -8.42 16.39
N ASP A 45 -7.69 -8.03 16.01
CA ASP A 45 -8.83 -8.93 15.99
C ASP A 45 -8.63 -10.08 14.99
N GLU A 46 -8.10 -9.77 13.79
CA GLU A 46 -7.84 -10.75 12.76
C GLU A 46 -6.72 -11.71 13.14
N VAL A 47 -5.65 -11.20 13.76
CA VAL A 47 -4.55 -12.05 14.26
C VAL A 47 -5.04 -12.91 15.40
N ARG A 48 -5.80 -12.36 16.35
CA ARG A 48 -6.39 -13.09 17.49
C ARG A 48 -7.30 -14.21 17.02
N ALA A 49 -8.15 -13.96 16.03
CA ALA A 49 -9.05 -14.96 15.46
C ALA A 49 -8.31 -16.10 14.73
N SER A 50 -7.07 -15.85 14.29
CA SER A 50 -6.27 -16.78 13.48
C SER A 50 -5.15 -17.46 14.25
N SER A 51 -4.91 -17.11 15.51
CA SER A 51 -3.84 -17.63 16.36
C SER A 51 -4.40 -18.41 17.56
N ASP A 52 -3.59 -19.33 18.10
CA ASP A 52 -3.92 -20.04 19.35
C ASP A 52 -3.64 -19.18 20.59
N GLU A 53 -2.61 -18.32 20.48
CA GLU A 53 -2.25 -17.36 21.51
C GLU A 53 -1.75 -16.08 20.84
N LEU A 54 -2.06 -14.92 21.43
CA LEU A 54 -1.61 -13.61 20.96
C LEU A 54 -1.05 -12.81 22.13
N ILE A 55 0.21 -12.40 22.01
CA ILE A 55 0.84 -11.41 22.87
C ILE A 55 0.93 -10.09 22.12
N ILE A 56 0.53 -9.00 22.77
CA ILE A 56 0.64 -7.64 22.24
C ILE A 56 1.70 -6.91 23.05
N MET A 57 2.65 -6.30 22.33
CA MET A 57 3.74 -5.53 22.93
C MET A 57 3.67 -4.06 22.48
N THR A 58 3.90 -3.13 23.39
CA THR A 58 4.11 -1.72 23.06
C THR A 58 5.36 -1.19 23.73
N ASP A 59 6.16 -0.41 22.99
CA ASP A 59 7.43 0.12 23.52
C ASP A 59 7.19 1.05 24.71
N ASP A 60 6.12 1.87 24.65
CA ASP A 60 5.74 2.80 25.71
C ASP A 60 4.91 2.19 26.85
N GLY A 61 4.37 0.97 26.65
CA GLY A 61 3.49 0.29 27.59
C GLY A 61 2.06 0.82 27.61
N SER A 62 1.65 1.56 26.60
CA SER A 62 0.29 2.13 26.50
C SER A 62 -0.78 1.06 26.23
N TYR A 63 -0.38 -0.12 25.73
CA TYR A 63 -1.28 -1.24 25.47
C TYR A 63 -0.55 -2.59 25.51
N GLY A 64 -1.24 -3.64 25.97
CA GLY A 64 -0.64 -4.97 26.12
C GLY A 64 0.50 -4.99 27.16
N GLU A 65 1.57 -5.68 26.84
CA GLU A 65 2.76 -5.75 27.68
C GLU A 65 3.79 -4.69 27.22
N LYS A 66 4.47 -4.05 28.16
CA LYS A 66 5.53 -3.08 27.85
C LYS A 66 6.80 -3.82 27.40
N GLY A 67 7.30 -3.45 26.23
CA GLY A 67 8.57 -3.97 25.71
C GLY A 67 8.55 -4.15 24.21
N VAL A 68 9.64 -4.69 23.69
CA VAL A 68 9.84 -5.00 22.28
C VAL A 68 9.43 -6.43 21.95
N VAL A 69 9.20 -6.72 20.68
CA VAL A 69 8.72 -8.04 20.19
C VAL A 69 9.54 -9.23 20.69
N THR A 70 10.86 -9.06 20.86
CA THR A 70 11.75 -10.13 21.34
C THR A 70 11.42 -10.60 22.75
N VAL A 71 10.90 -9.72 23.61
CA VAL A 71 10.44 -10.10 24.96
C VAL A 71 9.25 -11.04 24.87
N GLY A 72 8.28 -10.76 24.01
CA GLY A 72 7.13 -11.64 23.79
C GLY A 72 7.54 -12.99 23.19
N ILE A 73 8.48 -13.00 22.23
CA ILE A 73 9.03 -14.24 21.67
C ILE A 73 9.72 -15.08 22.74
N GLU A 74 10.59 -14.47 23.55
CA GLU A 74 11.32 -15.19 24.61
C GLU A 74 10.39 -15.76 25.66
N LYS A 75 9.31 -15.06 26.00
CA LYS A 75 8.27 -15.56 26.90
C LYS A 75 7.62 -16.83 26.34
N LEU A 76 7.26 -16.87 25.07
CA LEU A 76 6.67 -18.05 24.42
C LEU A 76 7.65 -19.22 24.32
N ILE A 77 8.91 -18.97 23.99
CA ILE A 77 9.98 -19.99 23.95
C ILE A 77 10.17 -20.65 25.34
N ASN A 78 10.02 -19.86 26.39
CA ASN A 78 10.15 -20.39 27.76
C ASN A 78 8.90 -21.13 28.25
N GLN A 79 7.75 -20.97 27.59
CA GLN A 79 6.50 -21.63 27.99
C GLN A 79 6.32 -23.01 27.34
N GLU A 80 6.69 -23.17 26.08
CA GLU A 80 6.51 -24.41 25.34
C GLU A 80 7.57 -24.60 24.25
N HIS A 81 7.64 -25.82 23.71
CA HIS A 81 8.54 -26.15 22.61
C HIS A 81 8.10 -25.45 21.33
N ILE A 82 9.04 -24.77 20.69
CA ILE A 82 8.83 -24.06 19.42
C ILE A 82 9.64 -24.74 18.32
N ASP A 83 9.02 -25.01 17.18
CA ASP A 83 9.67 -25.60 16.01
C ASP A 83 10.31 -24.56 15.11
N LYS A 84 9.64 -23.41 14.95
CA LYS A 84 10.10 -22.36 14.03
C LYS A 84 9.53 -20.97 14.39
N VAL A 85 10.27 -19.93 14.02
CA VAL A 85 9.84 -18.53 14.18
C VAL A 85 9.76 -17.87 12.83
N PHE A 86 8.74 -17.04 12.61
CA PHE A 86 8.59 -16.13 11.46
C PHE A 86 8.58 -14.71 11.98
N ALA A 87 9.38 -13.82 11.39
CA ALA A 87 9.46 -12.44 11.83
C ALA A 87 9.35 -11.48 10.63
N ILE A 88 8.36 -10.57 10.68
CA ILE A 88 8.13 -9.54 9.66
C ILE A 88 7.97 -8.18 10.33
N GLY A 89 8.77 -7.21 9.92
CA GLY A 89 8.71 -5.86 10.47
C GLY A 89 9.94 -5.04 10.12
N PRO A 90 10.25 -4.02 10.91
CA PRO A 90 11.45 -3.23 10.73
C PRO A 90 12.70 -4.11 10.70
N PRO A 91 13.69 -3.84 9.83
CA PRO A 91 14.90 -4.66 9.71
C PRO A 91 15.64 -4.89 11.02
N ILE A 92 15.70 -3.85 11.85
CA ILE A 92 16.32 -3.93 13.17
C ILE A 92 15.60 -4.94 14.09
N MET A 93 14.26 -4.97 14.04
CA MET A 93 13.44 -5.93 14.77
C MET A 93 13.75 -7.35 14.30
N MET A 94 13.72 -7.60 12.99
CA MET A 94 14.00 -8.92 12.41
C MET A 94 15.40 -9.41 12.79
N LYS A 95 16.43 -8.55 12.71
CA LYS A 95 17.79 -8.86 13.16
C LYS A 95 17.80 -9.33 14.62
N PHE A 96 17.15 -8.57 15.51
CA PHE A 96 17.13 -8.94 16.94
C PHE A 96 16.30 -10.21 17.21
N CYS A 97 15.24 -10.46 16.47
CA CYS A 97 14.52 -11.74 16.54
C CYS A 97 15.44 -12.91 16.19
N CYS A 98 16.22 -12.81 15.10
CA CYS A 98 17.19 -13.82 14.71
C CYS A 98 18.29 -14.03 15.77
N LEU A 99 18.83 -12.94 16.31
CA LEU A 99 19.86 -13.03 17.37
C LEU A 99 19.33 -13.67 18.65
N LEU A 100 18.06 -13.43 19.00
CA LEU A 100 17.41 -14.08 20.12
C LEU A 100 17.24 -15.58 19.87
N THR A 101 16.61 -15.94 18.76
CA THR A 101 16.24 -17.33 18.45
C THR A 101 17.46 -18.22 18.23
N GLN A 102 18.58 -17.68 17.74
CA GLN A 102 19.86 -18.38 17.64
C GLN A 102 20.36 -18.89 19.00
N LYS A 103 20.13 -18.16 20.10
CA LYS A 103 20.50 -18.60 21.45
C LYS A 103 19.77 -19.88 21.88
N TYR A 104 18.59 -20.10 21.29
CA TYR A 104 17.73 -21.26 21.55
C TYR A 104 17.83 -22.33 20.45
N ASN A 105 18.76 -22.19 19.50
CA ASN A 105 18.90 -23.06 18.32
C ASN A 105 17.62 -23.16 17.49
N LEU A 106 16.83 -22.09 17.42
CA LEU A 106 15.60 -22.02 16.64
C LEU A 106 15.85 -21.34 15.29
N SER A 107 15.31 -21.93 14.22
CA SER A 107 15.30 -21.32 12.89
C SER A 107 14.29 -20.18 12.83
N THR A 108 14.70 -19.06 12.22
CA THR A 108 13.82 -17.91 12.02
C THR A 108 13.81 -17.50 10.57
N ASP A 109 12.64 -17.58 9.93
CA ASP A 109 12.44 -16.98 8.61
C ASP A 109 12.02 -15.52 8.78
N VAL A 110 12.62 -14.67 7.97
CA VAL A 110 12.36 -13.23 7.93
C VAL A 110 11.89 -12.82 6.55
N SER A 111 10.92 -11.92 6.48
CA SER A 111 10.48 -11.33 5.21
C SER A 111 11.18 -10.00 5.01
N LEU A 112 12.16 -9.97 4.09
CA LEU A 112 13.04 -8.83 3.92
C LEU A 112 12.39 -7.71 3.10
N ASN A 113 12.57 -6.48 3.56
CA ASN A 113 12.04 -5.26 2.96
C ASN A 113 13.15 -4.32 2.49
N THR A 114 14.04 -4.81 1.63
CA THR A 114 15.08 -4.00 0.99
C THR A 114 14.49 -2.94 0.06
N ILE A 115 15.31 -1.97 -0.37
CA ILE A 115 14.90 -1.02 -1.42
C ILE A 115 14.57 -1.83 -2.70
N MET A 116 13.36 -1.66 -3.21
CA MET A 116 12.87 -2.28 -4.43
C MET A 116 12.41 -1.21 -5.42
N VAL A 117 12.81 -1.34 -6.69
CA VAL A 117 12.45 -0.38 -7.74
C VAL A 117 11.48 -1.00 -8.73
N ASP A 118 11.84 -2.11 -9.39
CA ASP A 118 10.99 -2.73 -10.40
C ASP A 118 10.30 -4.03 -9.95
N GLY A 119 10.85 -4.73 -8.97
CA GLY A 119 10.28 -5.98 -8.45
C GLY A 119 10.44 -7.20 -9.38
N THR A 120 11.11 -7.07 -10.53
CA THR A 120 11.23 -8.14 -11.55
C THR A 120 12.59 -8.84 -11.56
N GLY A 121 13.53 -8.38 -10.71
CA GLY A 121 14.89 -8.88 -10.64
C GLY A 121 15.86 -8.28 -11.67
N MET A 122 15.39 -7.35 -12.52
CA MET A 122 16.23 -6.77 -13.58
C MET A 122 17.13 -5.64 -13.08
N CYS A 123 16.62 -4.75 -12.21
CA CYS A 123 17.37 -3.57 -11.78
C CYS A 123 18.44 -3.85 -10.72
N GLY A 124 18.33 -4.95 -9.98
CA GLY A 124 19.26 -5.31 -8.91
C GLY A 124 19.26 -4.40 -7.68
N ALA A 125 18.30 -3.49 -7.55
CA ALA A 125 18.19 -2.57 -6.40
C ALA A 125 18.02 -3.34 -5.08
N CYS A 126 17.28 -4.43 -5.09
CA CYS A 126 16.99 -5.27 -3.92
C CYS A 126 18.05 -6.35 -3.63
N ARG A 127 19.22 -6.32 -4.29
CA ARG A 127 20.26 -7.32 -4.05
C ARG A 127 20.76 -7.28 -2.62
N LEU A 128 21.00 -8.45 -2.06
CA LEU A 128 21.54 -8.62 -0.73
C LEU A 128 22.34 -9.93 -0.65
N THR A 129 23.36 -9.98 0.18
CA THR A 129 24.12 -11.20 0.43
C THR A 129 23.40 -12.08 1.45
N ILE A 130 23.04 -13.30 1.04
CA ILE A 130 22.36 -14.30 1.87
C ILE A 130 23.09 -15.63 1.68
N GLY A 131 23.60 -16.21 2.79
CA GLY A 131 24.40 -17.42 2.74
C GLY A 131 25.65 -17.28 1.88
N GLY A 132 26.28 -16.11 1.88
CA GLY A 132 27.47 -15.81 1.10
C GLY A 132 27.23 -15.64 -0.41
N LYS A 133 25.97 -15.59 -0.86
CA LYS A 133 25.62 -15.42 -2.27
C LYS A 133 24.73 -14.19 -2.46
N THR A 134 24.92 -13.47 -3.56
CA THR A 134 24.01 -12.39 -3.92
C THR A 134 22.66 -12.94 -4.31
N LYS A 135 21.61 -12.44 -3.66
CA LYS A 135 20.21 -12.74 -3.93
C LYS A 135 19.46 -11.46 -4.27
N PHE A 136 18.41 -11.58 -5.09
CA PHE A 136 17.49 -10.50 -5.40
C PHE A 136 16.20 -10.72 -4.60
N VAL A 137 15.98 -9.93 -3.56
CA VAL A 137 14.90 -10.15 -2.60
C VAL A 137 13.52 -10.20 -3.25
N CYS A 138 13.31 -9.44 -4.33
CA CYS A 138 12.03 -9.40 -5.04
C CYS A 138 11.67 -10.69 -5.80
N ILE A 139 12.67 -11.51 -6.22
CA ILE A 139 12.42 -12.74 -6.99
C ILE A 139 12.92 -14.02 -6.30
N ASP A 140 13.96 -13.93 -5.48
CA ASP A 140 14.49 -15.07 -4.72
C ASP A 140 13.79 -15.24 -3.35
N GLY A 141 13.08 -14.18 -2.87
CA GLY A 141 12.39 -14.12 -1.60
C GLY A 141 10.92 -13.70 -1.76
N PRO A 142 10.38 -12.90 -0.84
CA PRO A 142 11.07 -12.10 0.20
C PRO A 142 11.46 -12.85 1.47
N GLU A 143 11.02 -14.10 1.67
CA GLU A 143 11.31 -14.88 2.86
C GLU A 143 12.68 -15.58 2.75
N PHE A 144 13.47 -15.43 3.80
CA PHE A 144 14.79 -16.05 3.91
C PHE A 144 15.08 -16.50 5.34
N ASP A 145 15.97 -17.49 5.47
CA ASP A 145 16.57 -17.83 6.76
C ASP A 145 17.36 -16.63 7.30
N GLY A 146 16.87 -16.04 8.38
CA GLY A 146 17.46 -14.85 8.98
C GLY A 146 18.88 -15.03 9.52
N ALA A 147 19.30 -16.26 9.77
CA ALA A 147 20.68 -16.59 10.16
C ALA A 147 21.69 -16.42 9.02
N GLN A 148 21.22 -16.46 7.76
CA GLN A 148 22.06 -16.36 6.57
C GLN A 148 22.14 -14.94 6.01
N VAL A 149 21.32 -13.99 6.52
CA VAL A 149 21.22 -12.62 6.04
C VAL A 149 22.43 -11.79 6.48
N ASP A 150 23.08 -11.11 5.54
CA ASP A 150 24.05 -10.08 5.86
C ASP A 150 23.33 -8.79 6.29
N TRP A 151 23.06 -8.71 7.58
CA TRP A 151 22.33 -7.56 8.16
C TRP A 151 23.10 -6.25 8.06
N ASP A 152 24.43 -6.28 8.08
CA ASP A 152 25.23 -5.07 8.02
C ASP A 152 25.24 -4.49 6.61
N GLU A 153 25.32 -5.35 5.58
CA GLU A 153 25.08 -4.94 4.20
C GLU A 153 23.66 -4.36 4.03
N MET A 154 22.65 -5.04 4.57
CA MET A 154 21.25 -4.58 4.50
C MET A 154 21.08 -3.16 5.05
N PHE A 155 21.57 -2.89 6.26
CA PHE A 155 21.47 -1.56 6.87
C PHE A 155 22.26 -0.50 6.08
N LYS A 156 23.45 -0.85 5.60
CA LYS A 156 24.24 0.07 4.78
C LYS A 156 23.50 0.44 3.49
N ARG A 157 22.89 -0.53 2.82
CA ARG A 157 22.14 -0.29 1.59
C ARG A 157 20.88 0.52 1.82
N MET A 158 20.12 0.20 2.86
CA MET A 158 18.92 0.97 3.24
C MET A 158 19.24 2.40 3.67
N GLY A 159 20.46 2.66 4.13
CA GLY A 159 20.92 4.00 4.49
C GLY A 159 21.43 4.83 3.32
N THR A 160 21.55 4.27 2.10
CA THR A 160 22.21 4.91 0.95
C THR A 160 21.61 6.26 0.56
N PHE A 161 20.30 6.42 0.69
CA PHE A 161 19.58 7.63 0.25
C PHE A 161 19.04 8.48 1.41
N LYS A 162 19.35 8.12 2.66
CA LYS A 162 18.78 8.81 3.85
C LYS A 162 19.02 10.31 3.88
N ASP A 163 20.17 10.79 3.42
CA ASP A 163 20.46 12.22 3.42
C ASP A 163 19.63 12.93 2.35
N VAL A 164 19.53 12.34 1.16
CA VAL A 164 18.68 12.86 0.06
C VAL A 164 17.20 12.81 0.45
N GLU A 165 16.74 11.69 1.05
CA GLU A 165 15.37 11.55 1.54
C GLU A 165 15.01 12.62 2.58
N ARG A 166 15.97 12.96 3.46
CA ARG A 166 15.77 14.01 4.46
C ARG A 166 15.65 15.39 3.81
N GLU A 167 16.57 15.74 2.91
CA GLU A 167 16.54 17.01 2.17
C GLU A 167 15.25 17.15 1.36
N GLU A 168 14.83 16.10 0.66
CA GLU A 168 13.58 16.12 -0.12
C GLU A 168 12.34 16.18 0.79
N MET A 169 12.38 15.56 1.98
CA MET A 169 11.29 15.67 2.95
C MET A 169 11.17 17.10 3.50
N GLU A 170 12.29 17.75 3.83
CA GLU A 170 12.31 19.15 4.26
C GLU A 170 11.71 20.06 3.16
N HIS A 171 12.13 19.90 1.90
CA HIS A 171 11.56 20.62 0.76
C HIS A 171 10.07 20.33 0.57
N PHE A 172 9.66 19.07 0.75
CA PHE A 172 8.25 18.67 0.64
C PHE A 172 7.39 19.30 1.74
N GLU A 173 7.89 19.34 2.99
CA GLU A 173 7.18 19.98 4.10
C GLU A 173 7.07 21.49 3.91
N GLU A 174 8.12 22.16 3.41
CA GLU A 174 8.08 23.57 3.03
C GLU A 174 7.06 23.82 1.91
N HIS A 175 7.05 22.95 0.90
CA HIS A 175 6.10 23.03 -0.22
C HIS A 175 4.65 22.79 0.23
N LEU A 176 4.40 21.82 1.12
CA LEU A 176 3.08 21.61 1.72
C LEU A 176 2.61 22.84 2.51
N ALA A 177 3.50 23.46 3.26
CA ALA A 177 3.17 24.68 4.02
C ALA A 177 2.80 25.85 3.07
N THR A 178 3.45 25.96 1.90
CA THR A 178 3.08 26.95 0.87
C THR A 178 1.76 26.62 0.20
N ILE A 179 1.52 25.34 -0.18
CA ILE A 179 0.24 24.88 -0.74
C ILE A 179 -0.90 25.11 0.25
N ASP A 180 -0.72 24.80 1.54
CA ASP A 180 -1.76 25.01 2.54
C ASP A 180 -2.01 26.50 2.80
N ALA A 181 -0.98 27.35 2.66
CA ALA A 181 -1.13 28.82 2.73
C ALA A 181 -1.84 29.36 1.48
N GLU A 182 -1.57 28.81 0.28
CA GLU A 182 -2.22 29.15 -0.97
C GLU A 182 -3.64 28.61 -1.01
N LYS A 183 -3.89 27.35 -0.61
CA LYS A 183 -5.24 26.81 -0.47
C LYS A 183 -6.08 27.59 0.53
N LYS A 184 -5.51 28.09 1.62
CA LYS A 184 -6.22 29.02 2.52
C LYS A 184 -6.56 30.36 1.87
N LYS A 185 -5.82 30.79 0.85
CA LYS A 185 -6.16 31.98 0.07
C LYS A 185 -7.17 31.66 -1.05
N GLU A 186 -7.06 30.48 -1.67
CA GLU A 186 -7.94 30.05 -2.77
C GLU A 186 -9.27 29.45 -2.30
N THR A 187 -9.38 28.91 -1.07
CA THR A 187 -10.64 28.42 -0.49
C THR A 187 -11.69 29.52 -0.29
N THR A 188 -11.37 30.78 -0.57
CA THR A 188 -12.37 31.83 -0.71
C THR A 188 -13.01 31.92 -2.11
N ASP A 189 -12.47 31.20 -3.14
CA ASP A 189 -12.97 31.35 -4.52
C ASP A 189 -13.23 30.04 -5.29
N ILE A 190 -12.90 28.88 -4.73
CA ILE A 190 -13.30 27.59 -5.29
C ILE A 190 -14.39 27.00 -4.39
N THR A 191 -15.57 27.60 -4.37
CA THR A 191 -16.78 26.82 -4.23
C THR A 191 -16.84 25.94 -5.48
N MET A 192 -16.21 24.75 -5.44
CA MET A 192 -16.69 23.72 -6.32
C MET A 192 -18.14 23.51 -5.89
N ASP A 193 -19.08 23.94 -6.76
CA ASP A 193 -20.48 23.53 -6.71
C ASP A 193 -20.55 22.01 -6.98
N VAL A 194 -19.97 21.24 -6.06
CA VAL A 194 -20.06 19.80 -6.03
C VAL A 194 -20.93 19.49 -4.83
N GLU A 195 -22.22 19.50 -5.05
CA GLU A 195 -23.14 19.03 -4.05
C GLU A 195 -22.80 17.57 -3.70
N PRO A 196 -22.58 17.25 -2.42
CA PRO A 196 -22.46 15.87 -2.01
C PRO A 196 -23.72 15.14 -2.45
N THR A 197 -23.57 14.02 -3.13
CA THR A 197 -24.72 13.22 -3.53
C THR A 197 -25.06 12.25 -2.40
N ASP A 198 -26.31 12.28 -1.93
CA ASP A 198 -26.86 11.28 -1.00
C ASP A 198 -27.26 9.99 -1.74
N ALA A 199 -26.99 9.90 -3.05
CA ALA A 199 -27.33 8.74 -3.85
C ALA A 199 -26.51 7.50 -3.43
N SER A 200 -27.18 6.37 -3.32
CA SER A 200 -26.54 5.09 -3.00
C SER A 200 -25.60 4.64 -4.14
N ILE A 201 -24.61 3.81 -3.81
CA ILE A 201 -23.71 3.21 -4.80
C ILE A 201 -24.50 2.47 -5.88
N GLU A 202 -25.60 1.83 -5.52
CA GLU A 202 -26.49 1.14 -6.45
C GLU A 202 -27.09 2.09 -7.48
N GLU A 203 -27.62 3.23 -7.04
CA GLU A 203 -28.16 4.27 -7.93
C GLU A 203 -27.09 4.90 -8.83
N LEU A 204 -25.87 5.09 -8.30
CA LEU A 204 -24.74 5.67 -9.04
C LEU A 204 -24.19 4.69 -10.10
N THR A 205 -24.35 3.38 -9.88
CA THR A 205 -23.80 2.34 -10.75
C THR A 205 -24.84 1.68 -11.65
N ASP A 206 -26.15 1.84 -11.36
CA ASP A 206 -27.21 1.26 -12.19
C ASP A 206 -27.19 1.84 -13.61
N ARG A 207 -26.96 0.96 -14.59
CA ARG A 207 -27.03 1.34 -16.00
C ARG A 207 -28.42 1.79 -16.45
N ASN A 208 -29.47 1.36 -15.74
CA ASN A 208 -30.87 1.66 -16.07
C ASN A 208 -31.44 2.85 -15.29
N ALA A 209 -30.65 3.50 -14.45
CA ALA A 209 -31.02 4.73 -13.78
C ALA A 209 -31.49 5.79 -14.81
N GLU A 210 -32.49 6.58 -14.48
CA GLU A 210 -33.14 7.51 -15.42
C GLU A 210 -32.14 8.55 -15.94
N TRP A 211 -31.35 9.15 -15.06
CA TRP A 211 -30.29 10.09 -15.45
C TRP A 211 -29.32 9.51 -16.47
N ARG A 212 -29.04 8.20 -16.39
CA ARG A 212 -28.09 7.52 -17.28
C ARG A 212 -28.71 7.15 -18.63
N LYS A 213 -30.02 6.88 -18.66
CA LYS A 213 -30.79 6.75 -19.90
C LYS A 213 -30.86 8.07 -20.64
N GLU A 214 -31.11 9.17 -19.94
CA GLU A 214 -31.14 10.51 -20.49
C GLU A 214 -29.78 10.89 -21.13
N LEU A 215 -28.66 10.63 -20.47
CA LEU A 215 -27.33 10.84 -21.02
C LEU A 215 -27.08 10.00 -22.30
N ARG A 216 -27.58 8.78 -22.35
CA ARG A 216 -27.48 7.97 -23.58
C ARG A 216 -28.36 8.51 -24.70
N ALA A 217 -29.52 9.01 -24.37
CA ALA A 217 -30.47 9.58 -25.34
C ALA A 217 -30.00 10.95 -25.86
N SER A 218 -29.25 11.71 -25.07
CA SER A 218 -28.81 13.08 -25.42
C SER A 218 -27.84 13.13 -26.60
N MET A 219 -27.11 12.03 -26.89
CA MET A 219 -26.13 11.97 -27.96
C MET A 219 -26.03 10.56 -28.57
N LYS A 220 -26.13 10.48 -29.88
CA LYS A 220 -26.03 9.18 -30.61
C LYS A 220 -24.61 8.62 -30.57
N ALA A 221 -24.50 7.29 -30.67
CA ALA A 221 -23.21 6.59 -30.65
C ALA A 221 -22.22 7.13 -31.70
N LYS A 222 -22.70 7.45 -32.92
CA LYS A 222 -21.87 8.02 -33.98
C LYS A 222 -21.32 9.39 -33.63
N GLU A 223 -22.09 10.22 -32.93
CA GLU A 223 -21.67 11.53 -32.47
C GLU A 223 -20.62 11.40 -31.36
N ARG A 224 -20.81 10.48 -30.41
CA ARG A 224 -19.85 10.19 -29.34
C ARG A 224 -18.49 9.71 -29.88
N THR A 225 -18.51 8.85 -30.89
CA THR A 225 -17.28 8.34 -31.51
C THR A 225 -16.60 9.35 -32.44
N ALA A 226 -17.32 10.38 -32.87
CA ALA A 226 -16.74 11.48 -33.66
C ALA A 226 -16.02 12.55 -32.81
N ILE A 227 -16.21 12.54 -31.47
CA ILE A 227 -15.50 13.45 -30.59
C ILE A 227 -14.01 13.06 -30.60
N GLU A 228 -13.16 14.02 -30.96
CA GLU A 228 -11.71 13.81 -30.91
C GLU A 228 -11.23 13.59 -29.47
N ARG A 229 -10.23 12.73 -29.33
CA ARG A 229 -9.62 12.45 -28.03
C ARG A 229 -8.96 13.71 -27.49
N VAL A 230 -9.31 14.07 -26.26
CA VAL A 230 -8.65 15.17 -25.55
C VAL A 230 -7.19 14.81 -25.32
N LYS A 231 -6.28 15.69 -25.74
CA LYS A 231 -4.87 15.56 -25.43
C LYS A 231 -4.64 16.03 -24.00
N MET A 232 -4.05 15.17 -23.18
CA MET A 232 -3.68 15.54 -21.81
C MET A 232 -2.61 16.63 -21.87
N PRO A 233 -2.80 17.74 -21.15
CA PRO A 233 -1.79 18.78 -21.06
C PRO A 233 -0.54 18.25 -20.39
N GLU A 234 0.61 18.59 -20.93
CA GLU A 234 1.92 18.21 -20.41
C GLU A 234 2.76 19.46 -20.23
N LEU A 235 3.68 19.42 -19.28
CA LEU A 235 4.70 20.46 -19.14
C LEU A 235 5.55 20.54 -20.41
N ASP A 236 5.97 21.75 -20.77
CA ASP A 236 6.91 21.97 -21.87
C ASP A 236 8.15 21.10 -21.71
N PRO A 237 8.61 20.40 -22.76
CA PRO A 237 9.76 19.50 -22.69
C PRO A 237 11.06 20.13 -22.18
N VAL A 238 11.28 21.41 -22.46
CA VAL A 238 12.46 22.15 -21.99
C VAL A 238 12.31 22.48 -20.52
N TYR A 239 11.13 22.97 -20.13
CA TYR A 239 10.85 23.29 -18.73
C TYR A 239 10.90 22.05 -17.83
N ARG A 240 10.28 20.93 -18.20
CA ARG A 240 10.31 19.69 -17.43
C ARG A 240 11.72 19.09 -17.25
N ALA A 241 12.65 19.43 -18.14
CA ALA A 241 14.06 19.04 -17.97
C ALA A 241 14.78 19.84 -16.87
N THR A 242 14.21 20.95 -16.42
CA THR A 242 14.77 21.83 -15.38
C THR A 242 14.12 21.63 -14.00
N THR A 243 12.92 21.03 -13.96
CA THR A 243 12.20 20.73 -12.71
C THR A 243 12.32 19.24 -12.36
N ARG A 244 12.39 18.93 -11.06
CA ARG A 244 12.39 17.55 -10.51
C ARG A 244 11.16 17.25 -9.69
N THR A 245 10.37 18.27 -9.36
CA THR A 245 9.25 18.18 -8.41
C THR A 245 7.89 18.29 -9.06
N GLU A 246 7.83 18.82 -10.29
CA GLU A 246 6.57 18.99 -11.00
C GLU A 246 6.23 17.77 -11.85
N GLU A 247 4.99 17.33 -11.79
CA GLU A 247 4.50 16.22 -12.63
C GLU A 247 4.47 16.62 -14.10
N VAL A 248 4.90 15.72 -14.98
CA VAL A 248 4.91 15.94 -16.44
C VAL A 248 3.49 16.16 -16.96
N ASN A 249 2.53 15.37 -16.50
CA ASN A 249 1.12 15.49 -16.85
C ASN A 249 0.43 16.48 -15.91
N ILE A 250 -0.12 17.54 -16.47
CA ILE A 250 -0.81 18.59 -15.69
C ILE A 250 -2.25 18.16 -15.32
N GLY A 251 -2.72 17.03 -15.87
CA GLY A 251 -4.08 16.54 -15.70
C GLY A 251 -5.06 17.19 -16.70
N LEU A 252 -6.32 16.77 -16.64
CA LEU A 252 -7.38 17.33 -17.46
C LEU A 252 -8.11 18.43 -16.68
N THR A 253 -8.41 19.57 -17.34
CA THR A 253 -9.35 20.53 -16.76
C THR A 253 -10.75 19.92 -16.67
N LYS A 254 -11.63 20.54 -15.89
CA LYS A 254 -13.04 20.11 -15.76
C LYS A 254 -13.72 19.98 -17.13
N GLU A 255 -13.55 20.95 -18.01
CA GLU A 255 -14.13 20.98 -19.35
C GLU A 255 -13.55 19.88 -20.25
N MET A 256 -12.26 19.63 -20.13
CA MET A 256 -11.57 18.56 -20.85
C MET A 256 -12.07 17.19 -20.39
N ALA A 257 -12.21 16.99 -19.08
CA ALA A 257 -12.72 15.76 -18.50
C ALA A 257 -14.17 15.48 -18.91
N LEU A 258 -15.04 16.50 -18.89
CA LEU A 258 -16.42 16.41 -19.38
C LEU A 258 -16.47 16.04 -20.86
N THR A 259 -15.59 16.64 -21.68
CA THR A 259 -15.52 16.36 -23.12
C THR A 259 -15.07 14.94 -23.40
N GLU A 260 -14.03 14.48 -22.71
CA GLU A 260 -13.54 13.10 -22.86
C GLU A 260 -14.57 12.08 -22.37
N ALA A 261 -15.29 12.37 -21.27
CA ALA A 261 -16.34 11.49 -20.73
C ALA A 261 -17.51 11.28 -21.71
N LYS A 262 -17.86 12.26 -22.53
CA LYS A 262 -18.91 12.14 -23.56
C LYS A 262 -18.62 11.09 -24.63
N ARG A 263 -17.37 10.70 -24.81
CA ARG A 263 -16.96 9.66 -25.76
C ARG A 263 -17.42 8.24 -25.35
N CYS A 264 -17.73 8.04 -24.06
CA CYS A 264 -18.14 6.75 -23.55
C CYS A 264 -19.52 6.34 -24.13
N LEU A 265 -19.59 5.16 -24.75
CA LEU A 265 -20.82 4.60 -25.34
C LEU A 265 -21.78 3.99 -24.32
N ASP A 266 -21.35 3.78 -23.10
CA ASP A 266 -22.11 3.09 -22.04
C ASP A 266 -22.63 1.71 -22.50
N CYS A 267 -21.72 0.85 -22.96
CA CYS A 267 -22.03 -0.42 -23.58
C CYS A 267 -22.80 -1.36 -22.63
N PRO A 268 -23.75 -2.18 -23.14
CA PRO A 268 -24.43 -3.20 -22.32
C PRO A 268 -23.48 -4.29 -21.78
N LYS A 269 -22.44 -4.61 -22.56
CA LYS A 269 -21.34 -5.51 -22.18
C LYS A 269 -20.04 -4.77 -22.33
N PRO A 270 -19.57 -4.11 -21.26
CA PRO A 270 -18.43 -3.23 -21.31
C PRO A 270 -17.11 -4.01 -21.24
N THR A 271 -16.46 -4.24 -22.38
CA THR A 271 -15.15 -4.91 -22.46
C THR A 271 -14.05 -4.19 -21.69
N CYS A 272 -14.19 -2.88 -21.44
CA CYS A 272 -13.27 -2.13 -20.59
C CYS A 272 -13.29 -2.61 -19.13
N MET A 273 -14.40 -3.15 -18.64
CA MET A 273 -14.46 -3.77 -17.30
C MET A 273 -13.80 -5.16 -17.30
N GLU A 274 -14.01 -5.93 -18.35
CA GLU A 274 -13.41 -7.26 -18.49
C GLU A 274 -11.87 -7.18 -18.54
N GLY A 275 -11.34 -6.12 -19.16
CA GLY A 275 -9.90 -5.86 -19.22
C GLY A 275 -9.31 -5.17 -17.99
N CYS A 276 -10.12 -4.75 -17.00
CA CYS A 276 -9.65 -4.05 -15.82
C CYS A 276 -9.20 -5.03 -14.73
N PRO A 277 -7.90 -5.04 -14.35
CA PRO A 277 -7.38 -6.00 -13.37
C PRO A 277 -7.94 -5.80 -11.96
N VAL A 278 -8.48 -4.62 -11.67
CA VAL A 278 -9.07 -4.25 -10.38
C VAL A 278 -10.60 -4.16 -10.41
N SER A 279 -11.23 -4.58 -11.52
CA SER A 279 -12.69 -4.68 -11.70
C SER A 279 -13.47 -3.38 -11.45
N ILE A 280 -12.89 -2.21 -11.78
CA ILE A 280 -13.56 -0.91 -11.66
C ILE A 280 -14.76 -0.87 -12.63
N ASN A 281 -15.90 -0.34 -12.16
CA ASN A 281 -17.05 -0.05 -13.00
C ASN A 281 -16.80 1.20 -13.87
N ILE A 282 -15.92 1.05 -14.86
CA ILE A 282 -15.46 2.14 -15.73
C ILE A 282 -16.61 2.93 -16.38
N PRO A 283 -17.68 2.29 -16.94
CA PRO A 283 -18.77 3.07 -17.50
C PRO A 283 -19.51 3.94 -16.48
N SER A 284 -19.72 3.46 -15.25
CA SER A 284 -20.37 4.24 -14.21
C SER A 284 -19.52 5.41 -13.76
N PHE A 285 -18.23 5.18 -13.56
CA PHE A 285 -17.26 6.24 -13.28
C PHE A 285 -17.31 7.35 -14.35
N ILE A 286 -17.18 6.97 -15.64
CA ILE A 286 -17.18 7.95 -16.74
C ILE A 286 -18.53 8.66 -16.88
N LYS A 287 -19.66 7.99 -16.68
CA LYS A 287 -20.97 8.61 -16.79
C LYS A 287 -21.28 9.59 -15.65
N ASN A 288 -20.75 9.35 -14.47
CA ASN A 288 -20.82 10.31 -13.37
C ASN A 288 -19.97 11.57 -13.69
N ILE A 289 -18.80 11.42 -14.31
CA ILE A 289 -18.03 12.56 -14.82
C ILE A 289 -18.84 13.30 -15.90
N GLU A 290 -19.43 12.61 -16.90
CA GLU A 290 -20.18 13.21 -17.99
C GLU A 290 -21.33 14.12 -17.50
N ARG A 291 -22.00 13.78 -16.39
CA ARG A 291 -23.02 14.62 -15.76
C ARG A 291 -22.47 15.66 -14.79
N GLY A 292 -21.15 15.77 -14.64
CA GLY A 292 -20.49 16.74 -13.77
C GLY A 292 -20.39 16.33 -12.28
N GLN A 293 -20.77 15.11 -11.94
CA GLN A 293 -20.74 14.58 -10.57
C GLN A 293 -19.40 13.91 -10.27
N PHE A 294 -18.36 14.71 -10.08
CA PHE A 294 -16.99 14.21 -9.90
C PHE A 294 -16.81 13.43 -8.59
N LEU A 295 -17.43 13.87 -7.49
CA LEU A 295 -17.39 13.13 -6.21
C LEU A 295 -18.13 11.78 -6.29
N ALA A 296 -19.23 11.72 -7.04
CA ALA A 296 -19.96 10.48 -7.27
C ALA A 296 -19.17 9.51 -8.18
N ALA A 297 -18.23 10.02 -8.95
CA ALA A 297 -17.34 9.21 -9.78
C ALA A 297 -16.18 8.60 -8.97
N ALA A 298 -15.66 9.34 -7.97
CA ALA A 298 -14.56 8.90 -7.10
C ALA A 298 -15.02 7.88 -6.06
#